data_d00b0e196a4c4dc966fa2cb12f137143
#
_entry.id   d00b0e196a4c4dc966fa2cb12f137143
#
_cell.length_a   1.000
_cell.length_b   1.000
_cell.length_c   1.000
_cell.angle_alpha   90.00
_cell.angle_beta   90.00
_cell.angle_gamma   90.00
#
_symmetry.space_group_name_H-M   'P 1'
#
loop_
_entity.id
_entity.type
_entity.pdbx_description
1 polymer ?
#
loop_
_entity_poly.entity_id
_entity_poly.type
_entity_poly.pdbx_seq_one_letter_code
_entity_poly.pdbx_strand_id
1 'polypeptide(L)'
;GYQTQAIDSVGKVHTVDCDGPASINNNFTQQGSIGFPAAVMIANTWNIDMAYAFGDSIGKMADEMDVSGWYAPAMNTHRSAFGGRNFEYYSEDGVLAGNMAASAVIGAKEHGVYAYIKHFAMNDQETRRTDMLCTWANEQAMREIYFKPFEIAVKKGGTTAVMSAFSYIGPVYAAGTPELMQTVLRDEWGFRGMVISDGFSSSYFQNADQVVRAGNDACLVAFDTPETHMRVRSNAALQAMRTACHNIMYT
;
A
#
# COMPACT_ATOMS: atom_id res chain seq x y z
N GLY A 1 12.23 -0.92 3.56
CA GLY A 1 12.09 -0.63 4.87
C GLY A 1 11.27 0.57 5.24
N TYR A 2 11.52 0.99 6.46
CA TYR A 2 10.85 2.13 7.06
C TYR A 2 11.58 3.45 6.83
N GLN A 3 12.65 3.45 6.08
CA GLN A 3 13.39 4.65 5.69
C GLN A 3 14.16 4.43 4.41
N THR A 4 14.40 5.51 3.67
CA THR A 4 15.24 5.50 2.48
C THR A 4 16.30 6.59 2.58
N GLN A 5 17.49 6.32 2.07
CA GLN A 5 18.60 7.26 2.12
C GLN A 5 18.42 8.41 1.12
N ALA A 6 18.98 9.56 1.45
CA ALA A 6 19.14 10.65 0.51
C ALA A 6 20.13 10.28 -0.62
N ILE A 7 19.89 10.80 -1.83
CA ILE A 7 20.77 10.65 -2.99
C ILE A 7 20.92 12.03 -3.62
N ASP A 8 21.88 12.80 -3.18
CA ASP A 8 22.07 14.22 -3.55
C ASP A 8 22.21 14.42 -5.05
N SER A 9 22.86 13.47 -5.74
CA SER A 9 23.10 13.57 -7.20
C SER A 9 21.83 13.62 -8.06
N VAL A 10 20.69 13.20 -7.50
CA VAL A 10 19.38 13.24 -8.17
C VAL A 10 18.33 14.01 -7.34
N GLY A 11 18.74 14.70 -6.29
CA GLY A 11 17.86 15.49 -5.44
C GLY A 11 16.86 14.68 -4.58
N LYS A 12 17.11 13.36 -4.41
CA LYS A 12 16.29 12.55 -3.54
C LYS A 12 16.59 12.84 -2.08
N VAL A 13 15.59 13.23 -1.32
CA VAL A 13 15.70 13.44 0.13
C VAL A 13 15.63 12.12 0.90
N HIS A 14 16.09 12.14 2.16
CA HIS A 14 15.82 11.07 3.11
C HIS A 14 14.32 11.02 3.39
N THR A 15 13.73 9.84 3.46
CA THR A 15 12.32 9.66 3.82
C THR A 15 12.16 8.64 4.94
N VAL A 16 11.15 8.85 5.77
CA VAL A 16 10.75 7.92 6.84
C VAL A 16 9.30 7.53 6.62
N ASP A 17 9.04 6.24 6.58
CA ASP A 17 7.71 5.66 6.40
C ASP A 17 7.28 4.93 7.68
N CYS A 18 6.03 5.11 8.09
CA CYS A 18 5.55 4.59 9.37
C CYS A 18 4.27 3.78 9.24
N ASP A 19 4.15 2.78 10.11
CA ASP A 19 2.93 2.00 10.30
C ASP A 19 1.87 2.76 11.09
N GLY A 20 0.68 2.21 11.10
CA GLY A 20 -0.43 2.56 11.95
C GLY A 20 -1.65 3.09 11.20
N PRO A 21 -2.64 2.24 10.84
CA PRO A 21 -3.87 2.74 10.22
C PRO A 21 -4.66 3.71 11.09
N ALA A 22 -4.56 3.59 12.41
CA ALA A 22 -5.24 4.45 13.38
C ALA A 22 -4.27 5.33 14.19
N SER A 23 -3.04 5.52 13.72
CA SER A 23 -1.99 6.32 14.39
C SER A 23 -0.78 6.46 13.47
N ILE A 24 0.26 7.15 13.92
CA ILE A 24 1.61 7.04 13.39
C ILE A 24 2.45 6.25 14.40
N ASN A 25 3.11 5.20 13.95
CA ASN A 25 3.98 4.38 14.78
C ASN A 25 5.35 4.19 14.11
N ASN A 26 6.34 4.93 14.58
CA ASN A 26 7.69 4.84 14.08
C ASN A 26 8.48 3.80 14.89
N ASN A 27 8.61 2.60 14.34
CA ASN A 27 9.29 1.47 15.00
C ASN A 27 10.79 1.69 15.22
N PHE A 28 11.42 2.63 14.51
CA PHE A 28 12.86 2.92 14.64
C PHE A 28 13.14 3.94 15.72
N THR A 29 12.39 5.04 15.75
CA THR A 29 12.57 6.09 16.75
C THR A 29 11.83 5.79 18.05
N GLN A 30 11.01 4.74 18.07
CA GLN A 30 10.10 4.40 19.17
C GLN A 30 9.12 5.53 19.51
N GLN A 31 8.88 6.42 18.56
CA GLN A 31 7.88 7.48 18.68
C GLN A 31 6.53 6.93 18.22
N GLY A 32 5.51 7.16 19.03
CA GLY A 32 4.12 6.90 18.68
C GLY A 32 3.30 8.18 18.80
N SER A 33 2.32 8.30 17.93
CA SER A 33 1.31 9.36 18.03
C SER A 33 0.14 8.94 18.92
N ILE A 34 -0.82 9.85 19.11
CA ILE A 34 -2.10 9.48 19.71
C ILE A 34 -2.86 8.50 18.79
N GLY A 35 -3.67 7.64 19.40
CA GLY A 35 -4.54 6.73 18.66
C GLY A 35 -5.84 7.41 18.24
N PHE A 36 -6.29 7.10 17.02
CA PHE A 36 -7.60 7.49 16.48
C PHE A 36 -8.57 6.32 16.50
N PRO A 37 -9.88 6.56 16.27
CA PRO A 37 -10.84 5.49 16.05
C PRO A 37 -10.40 4.55 14.93
N ALA A 38 -10.73 3.27 15.06
CA ALA A 38 -10.48 2.29 14.00
C ALA A 38 -11.21 2.67 12.70
N ALA A 39 -10.64 2.31 11.55
CA ALA A 39 -11.19 2.68 10.25
C ALA A 39 -12.65 2.23 10.07
N VAL A 40 -13.02 1.06 10.57
CA VAL A 40 -14.42 0.58 10.58
C VAL A 40 -15.35 1.53 11.33
N MET A 41 -14.91 2.16 12.41
CA MET A 41 -15.73 3.13 13.15
C MET A 41 -15.88 4.44 12.37
N ILE A 42 -14.83 4.90 11.71
CA ILE A 42 -14.88 6.08 10.84
C ILE A 42 -15.86 5.82 9.70
N ALA A 43 -15.81 4.65 9.08
CA ALA A 43 -16.73 4.28 7.99
C ALA A 43 -18.20 4.19 8.45
N ASN A 44 -18.45 3.75 9.68
CA ASN A 44 -19.80 3.69 10.24
C ASN A 44 -20.45 5.07 10.43
N THR A 45 -19.69 6.15 10.35
CA THR A 45 -20.27 7.52 10.34
C THR A 45 -20.94 7.85 9.02
N TRP A 46 -20.60 7.15 7.93
CA TRP A 46 -21.00 7.48 6.55
C TRP A 46 -20.64 8.90 6.13
N ASN A 47 -19.72 9.54 6.84
CA ASN A 47 -19.34 10.94 6.65
C ASN A 47 -17.90 11.03 6.14
N ILE A 48 -17.74 11.39 4.88
CA ILE A 48 -16.44 11.55 4.23
C ILE A 48 -15.62 12.71 4.83
N ASP A 49 -16.27 13.74 5.41
CA ASP A 49 -15.57 14.84 6.07
C ASP A 49 -14.88 14.38 7.36
N MET A 50 -15.46 13.38 8.05
CA MET A 50 -14.80 12.76 9.19
C MET A 50 -13.56 11.97 8.77
N ALA A 51 -13.62 11.26 7.63
CA ALA A 51 -12.48 10.57 7.07
C ALA A 51 -11.39 11.55 6.60
N TYR A 52 -11.78 12.68 6.02
CA TYR A 52 -10.85 13.75 5.68
C TYR A 52 -10.18 14.33 6.93
N ALA A 53 -10.96 14.70 7.97
CA ALA A 53 -10.43 15.23 9.22
C ALA A 53 -9.48 14.27 9.93
N PHE A 54 -9.74 12.97 9.83
CA PHE A 54 -8.83 11.92 10.30
C PHE A 54 -7.52 11.96 9.51
N GLY A 55 -7.58 11.98 8.18
CA GLY A 55 -6.39 12.06 7.32
C GLY A 55 -5.58 13.34 7.54
N ASP A 56 -6.24 14.48 7.65
CA ASP A 56 -5.63 15.78 7.98
C ASP A 56 -4.89 15.73 9.33
N SER A 57 -5.49 15.10 10.34
CA SER A 57 -4.87 14.96 11.66
C SER A 57 -3.65 14.02 11.64
N ILE A 58 -3.73 12.93 10.88
CA ILE A 58 -2.59 12.03 10.62
C ILE A 58 -1.47 12.80 9.91
N GLY A 59 -1.80 13.57 8.88
CA GLY A 59 -0.82 14.36 8.13
C GLY A 59 -0.08 15.38 9.01
N LYS A 60 -0.80 16.10 9.87
CA LYS A 60 -0.19 17.04 10.85
C LYS A 60 0.78 16.34 11.78
N MET A 61 0.39 15.21 12.36
CA MET A 61 1.27 14.47 13.25
C MET A 61 2.48 13.88 12.53
N ALA A 62 2.30 13.43 11.29
CA ALA A 62 3.39 12.93 10.47
C ALA A 62 4.43 14.03 10.19
N ASP A 63 3.97 15.23 9.85
CA ASP A 63 4.83 16.41 9.64
C ASP A 63 5.61 16.75 10.93
N GLU A 64 4.94 16.80 12.11
CA GLU A 64 5.56 17.03 13.40
C GLU A 64 6.60 15.96 13.81
N MET A 65 6.49 14.75 13.22
CA MET A 65 7.36 13.61 13.52
C MET A 65 8.41 13.35 12.43
N ASP A 66 8.58 14.24 11.45
CA ASP A 66 9.43 14.05 10.26
C ASP A 66 9.13 12.74 9.49
N VAL A 67 7.85 12.37 9.40
CA VAL A 67 7.39 11.18 8.70
C VAL A 67 6.88 11.57 7.31
N SER A 68 7.48 10.99 6.28
CA SER A 68 7.15 11.27 4.88
C SER A 68 6.05 10.39 4.33
N GLY A 69 5.98 9.13 4.77
CA GLY A 69 5.04 8.14 4.27
C GLY A 69 4.27 7.42 5.37
N TRP A 70 3.00 7.17 5.11
CA TRP A 70 2.09 6.49 6.02
C TRP A 70 1.59 5.18 5.40
N TYR A 71 1.88 4.01 6.04
CA TYR A 71 1.43 2.70 5.57
C TYR A 71 -0.07 2.49 5.87
N ALA A 72 -0.89 3.33 5.28
CA ALA A 72 -2.34 3.35 5.33
C ALA A 72 -2.88 4.35 4.27
N PRO A 73 -4.20 4.43 4.07
CA PRO A 73 -5.25 3.62 4.69
C PRO A 73 -5.28 2.18 4.17
N ALA A 74 -5.76 1.26 5.03
CA ALA A 74 -6.04 -0.10 4.64
C ALA A 74 -7.49 -0.23 4.22
N MET A 75 -7.79 -0.91 3.10
CA MET A 75 -9.12 -0.85 2.49
C MET A 75 -9.58 -2.16 1.85
N ASN A 76 -9.03 -3.29 2.27
CA ASN A 76 -9.55 -4.58 1.83
C ASN A 76 -10.99 -4.78 2.30
N THR A 77 -11.72 -5.63 1.59
CA THR A 77 -13.16 -5.83 1.81
C THR A 77 -13.41 -6.74 3.01
N HIS A 78 -14.35 -6.41 3.89
CA HIS A 78 -14.81 -7.31 4.94
C HIS A 78 -15.53 -8.49 4.30
N ARG A 79 -14.97 -9.70 4.40
CA ARG A 79 -15.55 -10.94 3.84
C ARG A 79 -16.11 -11.85 4.93
N SER A 80 -15.51 -11.81 6.11
CA SER A 80 -15.89 -12.62 7.26
C SER A 80 -15.83 -11.77 8.52
N ALA A 81 -16.78 -11.96 9.43
CA ALA A 81 -16.74 -11.34 10.75
C ALA A 81 -15.49 -11.74 11.56
N PHE A 82 -14.89 -12.88 11.21
CA PHE A 82 -13.66 -13.38 11.84
C PHE A 82 -12.37 -12.93 11.12
N GLY A 83 -12.46 -12.02 10.17
CA GLY A 83 -11.29 -11.43 9.52
C GLY A 83 -10.42 -10.69 10.55
N GLY A 84 -9.13 -11.08 10.68
CA GLY A 84 -8.25 -10.60 11.75
C GLY A 84 -7.94 -9.11 11.69
N ARG A 85 -8.17 -8.44 10.54
CA ARG A 85 -7.85 -7.03 10.32
C ARG A 85 -9.07 -6.18 9.94
N ASN A 86 -10.29 -6.67 10.17
CA ASN A 86 -11.52 -5.91 9.87
C ASN A 86 -11.56 -4.55 10.58
N PHE A 87 -10.91 -4.41 11.74
CA PHE A 87 -10.87 -3.14 12.48
C PHE A 87 -10.18 -2.02 11.69
N GLU A 88 -9.17 -2.33 10.90
CA GLU A 88 -8.42 -1.34 10.11
C GLU A 88 -8.93 -1.20 8.67
N TYR A 89 -9.84 -2.07 8.22
CA TYR A 89 -10.53 -1.98 6.94
C TYR A 89 -11.88 -1.27 7.13
N TYR A 90 -12.30 -0.48 6.14
CA TYR A 90 -13.45 0.40 6.32
C TYR A 90 -14.79 -0.33 6.28
N SER A 91 -15.02 -1.23 5.31
CA SER A 91 -16.35 -1.79 5.05
C SER A 91 -16.31 -3.08 4.22
N GLU A 92 -17.46 -3.77 4.18
CA GLU A 92 -17.76 -4.80 3.17
C GLU A 92 -18.14 -4.19 1.81
N ASP A 93 -18.55 -2.91 1.79
CA ASP A 93 -18.89 -2.16 0.59
C ASP A 93 -17.64 -1.44 0.05
N GLY A 94 -17.20 -1.84 -1.16
CA GLY A 94 -16.02 -1.27 -1.80
C GLY A 94 -16.18 0.21 -2.19
N VAL A 95 -17.40 0.70 -2.42
CA VAL A 95 -17.66 2.11 -2.74
C VAL A 95 -17.53 2.96 -1.49
N LEU A 96 -18.14 2.54 -0.37
CA LEU A 96 -17.99 3.21 0.92
C LEU A 96 -16.53 3.22 1.34
N ALA A 97 -15.87 2.05 1.36
CA ALA A 97 -14.47 1.93 1.73
C ALA A 97 -13.57 2.84 0.88
N GLY A 98 -13.78 2.86 -0.44
CA GLY A 98 -13.01 3.68 -1.36
C GLY A 98 -13.19 5.17 -1.15
N ASN A 99 -14.41 5.66 -0.91
CA ASN A 99 -14.65 7.08 -0.67
C ASN A 99 -14.08 7.53 0.69
N MET A 100 -14.21 6.72 1.74
CA MET A 100 -13.60 7.00 3.04
C MET A 100 -12.07 7.06 2.94
N ALA A 101 -11.47 6.05 2.31
CA ALA A 101 -10.03 5.99 2.11
C ALA A 101 -9.52 7.16 1.25
N ALA A 102 -10.21 7.48 0.15
CA ALA A 102 -9.85 8.62 -0.71
C ALA A 102 -9.84 9.95 0.08
N SER A 103 -10.83 10.17 0.93
CA SER A 103 -10.90 11.38 1.77
C SER A 103 -9.76 11.44 2.79
N ALA A 104 -9.42 10.31 3.43
CA ALA A 104 -8.27 10.23 4.33
C ALA A 104 -6.93 10.48 3.60
N VAL A 105 -6.78 9.94 2.39
CA VAL A 105 -5.60 10.19 1.53
C VAL A 105 -5.46 11.68 1.22
N ILE A 106 -6.56 12.35 0.84
CA ILE A 106 -6.54 13.79 0.54
C ILE A 106 -6.07 14.57 1.76
N GLY A 107 -6.65 14.32 2.95
CA GLY A 107 -6.28 15.01 4.17
C GLY A 107 -4.80 14.84 4.53
N ALA A 108 -4.27 13.62 4.49
CA ALA A 108 -2.85 13.35 4.78
C ALA A 108 -1.91 14.03 3.77
N LYS A 109 -2.29 14.02 2.50
CA LYS A 109 -1.51 14.59 1.40
C LYS A 109 -1.35 16.11 1.49
N GLU A 110 -2.29 16.84 2.09
CA GLU A 110 -2.19 18.28 2.29
C GLU A 110 -1.02 18.71 3.18
N HIS A 111 -0.49 17.76 3.96
CA HIS A 111 0.70 17.93 4.79
C HIS A 111 1.97 17.32 4.17
N GLY A 112 1.97 17.01 2.87
CA GLY A 112 3.12 16.43 2.18
C GLY A 112 3.36 14.95 2.46
N VAL A 113 2.42 14.27 3.12
CA VAL A 113 2.54 12.85 3.48
C VAL A 113 1.93 11.99 2.38
N TYR A 114 2.73 11.08 1.79
CA TYR A 114 2.19 10.11 0.86
C TYR A 114 1.62 8.88 1.58
N ALA A 115 0.38 8.55 1.23
CA ALA A 115 -0.35 7.45 1.85
C ALA A 115 -0.24 6.18 1.00
N TYR A 116 0.24 5.09 1.60
CA TYR A 116 0.29 3.78 0.98
C TYR A 116 -1.03 3.05 1.14
N ILE A 117 -1.92 3.19 0.16
CA ILE A 117 -3.15 2.40 0.18
C ILE A 117 -2.83 0.90 0.14
N LYS A 118 -3.47 0.11 1.02
CA LYS A 118 -3.10 -1.28 1.23
C LYS A 118 -4.29 -2.19 1.52
N HIS A 119 -4.15 -3.50 1.31
CA HIS A 119 -3.10 -4.25 0.64
C HIS A 119 -3.60 -4.65 -0.75
N PHE A 120 -2.97 -4.19 -1.80
CA PHE A 120 -3.43 -4.39 -3.18
C PHE A 120 -2.88 -5.71 -3.75
N ALA A 121 -3.70 -6.75 -3.96
CA ALA A 121 -5.14 -6.76 -3.74
C ALA A 121 -5.60 -8.11 -3.17
N MET A 122 -6.88 -8.17 -2.76
CA MET A 122 -7.55 -9.38 -2.28
C MET A 122 -6.93 -9.98 -1.00
N ASN A 123 -6.44 -9.14 -0.10
CA ASN A 123 -5.96 -9.54 1.23
C ASN A 123 -7.09 -9.48 2.27
N ASP A 124 -8.15 -10.24 2.05
CA ASP A 124 -9.36 -10.23 2.89
C ASP A 124 -9.33 -11.31 3.99
N GLN A 125 -8.25 -12.07 4.08
CA GLN A 125 -8.01 -13.11 5.06
C GLN A 125 -6.57 -13.05 5.55
N GLU A 126 -6.39 -13.12 6.88
CA GLU A 126 -5.06 -13.13 7.51
C GLU A 126 -4.50 -14.54 7.74
N THR A 127 -5.38 -15.53 7.97
CA THR A 127 -4.96 -16.91 8.21
C THR A 127 -4.18 -17.44 7.01
N ARG A 128 -2.91 -17.81 7.24
CA ARG A 128 -1.97 -18.34 6.25
C ARG A 128 -1.64 -17.40 5.07
N ARG A 129 -1.83 -16.08 5.23
CA ARG A 129 -1.53 -15.13 4.15
C ARG A 129 -0.05 -15.17 3.72
N THR A 130 0.86 -15.52 4.63
CA THR A 130 2.30 -15.68 4.36
C THR A 130 2.69 -17.10 3.92
N ASP A 131 1.73 -18.01 3.81
CA ASP A 131 1.93 -19.41 3.42
C ASP A 131 1.32 -19.70 2.03
N MET A 132 1.43 -18.78 1.10
CA MET A 132 0.89 -18.88 -0.26
C MET A 132 -0.65 -19.04 -0.29
N LEU A 133 -1.37 -18.27 0.53
CA LEU A 133 -2.82 -18.23 0.47
C LEU A 133 -3.32 -17.84 -0.93
N CYS A 134 -3.95 -18.77 -1.64
CA CYS A 134 -4.54 -18.53 -2.95
C CYS A 134 -5.97 -18.02 -2.81
N THR A 135 -6.25 -16.86 -3.37
CA THR A 135 -7.59 -16.28 -3.45
C THR A 135 -8.15 -16.45 -4.87
N TRP A 136 -9.43 -16.75 -4.96
CA TRP A 136 -10.09 -17.04 -6.26
C TRP A 136 -11.37 -16.22 -6.38
N ALA A 137 -11.48 -15.49 -7.47
CA ALA A 137 -12.70 -14.80 -7.87
C ALA A 137 -12.72 -14.69 -9.41
N ASN A 138 -13.89 -14.49 -10.00
CA ASN A 138 -13.95 -14.11 -11.39
C ASN A 138 -13.57 -12.62 -11.55
N GLU A 139 -13.24 -12.22 -12.77
CA GLU A 139 -12.77 -10.86 -13.04
C GLU A 139 -13.80 -9.78 -12.66
N GLN A 140 -15.08 -10.03 -12.88
CA GLN A 140 -16.13 -9.10 -12.50
C GLN A 140 -16.15 -8.85 -10.99
N ALA A 141 -16.12 -9.91 -10.18
CA ALA A 141 -16.08 -9.78 -8.73
C ALA A 141 -14.79 -9.09 -8.25
N MET A 142 -13.64 -9.39 -8.86
CA MET A 142 -12.39 -8.70 -8.54
C MET A 142 -12.53 -7.20 -8.79
N ARG A 143 -13.03 -6.78 -9.93
CA ARG A 143 -13.13 -5.36 -10.32
C ARG A 143 -14.21 -4.60 -9.57
N GLU A 144 -15.38 -5.19 -9.38
CA GLU A 144 -16.54 -4.50 -8.79
C GLU A 144 -16.52 -4.46 -7.26
N ILE A 145 -15.85 -5.42 -6.62
CA ILE A 145 -15.81 -5.57 -5.16
C ILE A 145 -14.41 -5.29 -4.61
N TYR A 146 -13.44 -6.15 -4.96
CA TYR A 146 -12.14 -6.17 -4.28
C TYR A 146 -11.19 -5.07 -4.73
N PHE A 147 -11.22 -4.69 -6.01
CA PHE A 147 -10.39 -3.61 -6.55
C PHE A 147 -11.05 -2.24 -6.43
N LYS A 148 -12.37 -2.20 -6.28
CA LYS A 148 -13.15 -0.96 -6.29
C LYS A 148 -12.67 0.08 -5.26
N PRO A 149 -12.38 -0.26 -4.00
CA PRO A 149 -11.88 0.74 -3.05
C PRO A 149 -10.54 1.34 -3.50
N PHE A 150 -9.64 0.53 -4.05
CA PHE A 150 -8.34 1.00 -4.55
C PHE A 150 -8.49 1.89 -5.78
N GLU A 151 -9.36 1.51 -6.74
CA GLU A 151 -9.67 2.34 -7.91
C GLU A 151 -10.13 3.74 -7.49
N ILE A 152 -11.05 3.81 -6.52
CA ILE A 152 -11.57 5.08 -6.02
C ILE A 152 -10.46 5.89 -5.32
N ALA A 153 -9.64 5.27 -4.50
CA ALA A 153 -8.55 5.95 -3.80
C ALA A 153 -7.48 6.48 -4.79
N VAL A 154 -7.18 5.74 -5.85
CA VAL A 154 -6.28 6.20 -6.92
C VAL A 154 -6.90 7.37 -7.67
N LYS A 155 -8.13 7.22 -8.20
CA LYS A 155 -8.74 8.19 -9.12
C LYS A 155 -9.28 9.43 -8.42
N LYS A 156 -9.84 9.30 -7.20
CA LYS A 156 -10.40 10.43 -6.43
C LYS A 156 -9.42 10.95 -5.38
N GLY A 157 -8.75 10.05 -4.65
CA GLY A 157 -7.79 10.42 -3.61
C GLY A 157 -6.46 10.93 -4.17
N GLY A 158 -6.12 10.50 -5.39
CA GLY A 158 -4.86 10.88 -6.03
C GLY A 158 -3.64 10.41 -5.23
N THR A 159 -3.73 9.20 -4.66
CA THR A 159 -2.59 8.61 -3.96
C THR A 159 -1.41 8.37 -4.89
N THR A 160 -0.20 8.55 -4.37
CA THR A 160 1.05 8.29 -5.09
C THR A 160 1.80 7.08 -4.54
N ALA A 161 1.23 6.38 -3.56
CA ALA A 161 1.85 5.19 -3.00
C ALA A 161 0.83 4.04 -2.81
N VAL A 162 1.26 2.81 -3.07
CA VAL A 162 0.48 1.58 -2.92
C VAL A 162 1.33 0.52 -2.23
N MET A 163 0.74 -0.25 -1.32
CA MET A 163 1.36 -1.48 -0.80
C MET A 163 0.66 -2.70 -1.39
N SER A 164 1.42 -3.56 -2.06
CA SER A 164 0.91 -4.81 -2.61
C SER A 164 0.70 -5.88 -1.54
N ALA A 165 -0.19 -6.83 -1.82
CA ALA A 165 -0.63 -7.83 -0.85
C ALA A 165 0.28 -9.06 -0.79
N PHE A 166 0.23 -9.79 0.34
CA PHE A 166 0.87 -11.10 0.50
C PHE A 166 0.17 -12.23 -0.27
N SER A 167 -1.15 -12.09 -0.48
CA SER A 167 -1.96 -13.16 -1.06
C SER A 167 -1.59 -13.47 -2.51
N TYR A 168 -1.96 -14.67 -2.93
CA TYR A 168 -1.96 -15.06 -4.33
C TYR A 168 -3.34 -14.77 -4.91
N ILE A 169 -3.38 -14.35 -6.17
CA ILE A 169 -4.60 -14.29 -6.98
C ILE A 169 -4.50 -15.46 -7.98
N GLY A 170 -5.36 -16.45 -7.78
CA GLY A 170 -5.14 -17.73 -8.43
C GLY A 170 -3.79 -18.33 -8.02
N PRO A 171 -2.98 -18.80 -8.95
CA PRO A 171 -1.67 -19.40 -8.67
C PRO A 171 -0.51 -18.38 -8.63
N VAL A 172 -0.78 -17.09 -8.79
CA VAL A 172 0.28 -16.06 -8.91
C VAL A 172 0.28 -15.14 -7.71
N TYR A 173 1.45 -14.90 -7.15
CA TYR A 173 1.67 -13.92 -6.08
C TYR A 173 1.20 -12.52 -6.53
N ALA A 174 0.33 -11.87 -5.76
CA ALA A 174 -0.29 -10.60 -6.16
C ALA A 174 0.76 -9.54 -6.54
N ALA A 175 1.80 -9.36 -5.72
CA ALA A 175 2.89 -8.45 -6.02
C ALA A 175 3.72 -8.84 -7.26
N GLY A 176 3.67 -10.10 -7.67
CA GLY A 176 4.37 -10.62 -8.84
C GLY A 176 3.51 -10.73 -10.10
N THR A 177 2.34 -10.07 -10.14
CA THR A 177 1.35 -10.14 -11.22
C THR A 177 1.40 -8.87 -12.08
N PRO A 178 2.00 -8.90 -13.30
CA PRO A 178 2.06 -7.72 -14.17
C PRO A 178 0.68 -7.19 -14.57
N GLU A 179 -0.30 -8.06 -14.78
CA GLU A 179 -1.67 -7.69 -15.11
C GLU A 179 -2.30 -6.82 -14.01
N LEU A 180 -2.00 -7.12 -12.74
CA LEU A 180 -2.48 -6.32 -11.62
C LEU A 180 -1.70 -5.00 -11.50
N MET A 181 -0.37 -5.06 -11.52
CA MET A 181 0.49 -3.91 -11.20
C MET A 181 0.67 -2.95 -12.38
N GLN A 182 0.72 -3.45 -13.60
CA GLN A 182 0.85 -2.61 -14.79
C GLN A 182 -0.51 -2.35 -15.43
N THR A 183 -1.22 -3.39 -15.89
CA THR A 183 -2.44 -3.20 -16.66
C THR A 183 -3.53 -2.52 -15.83
N VAL A 184 -3.92 -3.11 -14.70
CA VAL A 184 -5.02 -2.56 -13.90
C VAL A 184 -4.61 -1.27 -13.20
N LEU A 185 -3.55 -1.31 -12.42
CA LEU A 185 -3.19 -0.18 -11.56
C LEU A 185 -2.68 1.02 -12.37
N ARG A 186 -1.74 0.81 -13.31
CA ARG A 186 -1.08 1.91 -14.01
C ARG A 186 -1.79 2.29 -15.31
N ASP A 187 -2.08 1.32 -16.19
CA ASP A 187 -2.60 1.64 -17.51
C ASP A 187 -4.10 2.00 -17.46
N GLU A 188 -4.93 1.23 -16.75
CA GLU A 188 -6.37 1.49 -16.68
C GLU A 188 -6.74 2.60 -15.67
N TRP A 189 -6.10 2.64 -14.48
CA TRP A 189 -6.44 3.64 -13.47
C TRP A 189 -5.59 4.89 -13.53
N GLY A 190 -4.48 4.86 -14.27
CA GLY A 190 -3.58 6.00 -14.43
C GLY A 190 -2.71 6.25 -13.19
N PHE A 191 -2.50 5.24 -12.34
CA PHE A 191 -1.65 5.38 -11.17
C PHE A 191 -0.22 5.74 -11.56
N ARG A 192 0.28 6.79 -10.93
CA ARG A 192 1.68 7.20 -11.02
C ARG A 192 2.24 7.29 -9.61
N GLY A 193 3.40 6.76 -9.42
CA GLY A 193 4.03 6.73 -8.11
C GLY A 193 4.50 5.33 -7.75
N MET A 194 4.85 5.15 -6.48
CA MET A 194 5.56 3.99 -5.98
C MET A 194 4.61 2.86 -5.55
N VAL A 195 4.95 1.64 -5.92
CA VAL A 195 4.39 0.42 -5.31
C VAL A 195 5.46 -0.24 -4.44
N ILE A 196 5.18 -0.40 -3.15
CA ILE A 196 6.01 -1.19 -2.23
C ILE A 196 5.35 -2.54 -1.98
N SER A 197 6.13 -3.60 -1.77
CA SER A 197 5.57 -4.87 -1.31
C SER A 197 5.10 -4.76 0.15
N ASP A 198 4.21 -5.62 0.59
CA ASP A 198 4.07 -5.94 2.02
C ASP A 198 5.37 -6.58 2.52
N GLY A 199 5.50 -6.88 3.82
CA GLY A 199 6.73 -7.33 4.45
C GLY A 199 7.51 -8.34 3.59
N PHE A 200 8.66 -7.95 3.08
CA PHE A 200 9.49 -8.77 2.21
C PHE A 200 10.54 -9.52 3.02
N SER A 201 10.96 -10.69 2.57
CA SER A 201 11.81 -11.66 3.31
C SER A 201 11.11 -12.37 4.49
N SER A 202 9.82 -12.15 4.72
CA SER A 202 9.04 -12.91 5.69
C SER A 202 8.43 -14.20 5.14
N SER A 203 8.47 -14.37 3.82
CA SER A 203 7.87 -15.53 3.14
C SER A 203 8.80 -16.07 2.04
N TYR A 204 8.97 -17.38 2.02
CA TYR A 204 9.90 -18.09 1.13
C TYR A 204 9.57 -17.97 -0.37
N PHE A 205 8.36 -17.55 -0.73
CA PHE A 205 7.94 -17.41 -2.13
C PHE A 205 8.23 -16.01 -2.72
N GLN A 206 8.66 -15.08 -1.88
CA GLN A 206 8.94 -13.71 -2.33
C GLN A 206 10.26 -13.64 -3.11
N ASN A 207 10.25 -12.96 -4.24
CA ASN A 207 11.38 -12.85 -5.14
C ASN A 207 11.48 -11.46 -5.75
N ALA A 208 12.55 -10.72 -5.49
CA ALA A 208 12.75 -9.35 -5.96
C ALA A 208 12.75 -9.23 -7.49
N ASP A 209 13.33 -10.19 -8.21
CA ASP A 209 13.31 -10.19 -9.68
C ASP A 209 11.89 -10.29 -10.23
N GLN A 210 11.02 -11.07 -9.59
CA GLN A 210 9.63 -11.20 -10.00
C GLN A 210 8.85 -9.91 -9.73
N VAL A 211 8.89 -9.41 -8.48
CA VAL A 211 8.03 -8.30 -8.08
C VAL A 211 8.42 -6.99 -8.77
N VAL A 212 9.72 -6.69 -8.92
CA VAL A 212 10.16 -5.47 -9.61
C VAL A 212 9.82 -5.53 -11.10
N ARG A 213 9.96 -6.68 -11.75
CA ARG A 213 9.57 -6.85 -13.15
C ARG A 213 8.07 -6.82 -13.35
N ALA A 214 7.28 -7.17 -12.34
CA ALA A 214 5.82 -7.06 -12.37
C ALA A 214 5.31 -5.63 -12.18
N GLY A 215 6.12 -4.72 -11.63
CA GLY A 215 5.76 -3.32 -11.45
C GLY A 215 5.72 -2.82 -10.02
N ASN A 216 6.23 -3.60 -9.06
CA ASN A 216 6.59 -3.05 -7.75
C ASN A 216 7.91 -2.29 -7.88
N ASP A 217 8.05 -1.24 -7.09
CA ASP A 217 9.20 -0.33 -7.17
C ASP A 217 10.13 -0.50 -5.98
N ALA A 218 9.59 -0.96 -4.84
CA ALA A 218 10.35 -1.17 -3.62
C ALA A 218 9.92 -2.46 -2.90
N CYS A 219 10.84 -3.03 -2.12
CA CYS A 219 10.56 -4.16 -1.23
C CYS A 219 10.60 -3.66 0.21
N LEU A 220 9.53 -3.92 0.99
CA LEU A 220 9.49 -3.59 2.42
C LEU A 220 10.30 -4.63 3.18
N VAL A 221 11.60 -4.39 3.33
CA VAL A 221 12.52 -5.32 3.98
C VAL A 221 12.84 -4.90 5.40
N ALA A 222 12.72 -5.84 6.34
CA ALA A 222 13.18 -5.68 7.70
C ALA A 222 14.66 -6.12 7.84
N PHE A 223 15.05 -7.12 7.05
CA PHE A 223 16.41 -7.67 7.06
C PHE A 223 16.91 -7.84 5.63
N ASP A 224 18.19 -7.57 5.44
CA ASP A 224 18.86 -7.77 4.17
C ASP A 224 19.13 -9.28 3.95
N THR A 225 18.43 -9.87 2.99
CA THR A 225 18.60 -11.27 2.61
C THR A 225 18.79 -11.40 1.10
N PRO A 226 19.37 -12.52 0.60
CA PRO A 226 19.54 -12.70 -0.84
C PRO A 226 18.26 -12.58 -1.67
N GLU A 227 17.12 -12.90 -1.10
CA GLU A 227 15.80 -12.82 -1.75
C GLU A 227 15.32 -11.38 -1.96
N THR A 228 15.85 -10.44 -1.17
CA THR A 228 15.53 -9.01 -1.28
C THR A 228 16.28 -8.29 -2.40
N HIS A 229 17.23 -8.97 -3.04
CA HIS A 229 18.03 -8.42 -4.13
C HIS A 229 17.63 -8.99 -5.48
N MET A 230 17.61 -8.13 -6.49
CA MET A 230 17.51 -8.57 -7.86
C MET A 230 18.80 -9.26 -8.30
N ARG A 231 18.68 -10.48 -8.81
CA ARG A 231 19.81 -11.31 -9.28
C ARG A 231 19.95 -11.33 -10.80
N VAL A 232 18.84 -11.17 -11.52
CA VAL A 232 18.81 -11.20 -12.98
C VAL A 232 19.45 -9.92 -13.57
N ARG A 233 20.47 -10.12 -14.41
CA ARG A 233 21.23 -9.05 -15.08
C ARG A 233 20.91 -9.02 -16.56
N SER A 234 19.66 -8.68 -16.91
CA SER A 234 19.23 -8.52 -18.30
C SER A 234 18.85 -7.06 -18.59
N ASN A 235 18.77 -6.68 -19.87
CA ASN A 235 18.31 -5.35 -20.26
C ASN A 235 16.86 -5.09 -19.75
N ALA A 236 15.99 -6.11 -19.75
CA ALA A 236 14.65 -5.99 -19.22
C ALA A 236 14.66 -5.73 -17.71
N ALA A 237 15.51 -6.43 -16.93
CA ALA A 237 15.67 -6.18 -15.52
C ALA A 237 16.21 -4.78 -15.22
N LEU A 238 17.21 -4.31 -15.99
CA LEU A 238 17.74 -2.95 -15.86
C LEU A 238 16.67 -1.89 -16.17
N GLN A 239 15.84 -2.13 -17.18
CA GLN A 239 14.74 -1.22 -17.51
C GLN A 239 13.69 -1.20 -16.40
N ALA A 240 13.32 -2.35 -15.84
CA ALA A 240 12.40 -2.43 -14.71
C ALA A 240 12.93 -1.66 -13.48
N MET A 241 14.22 -1.80 -13.15
CA MET A 241 14.84 -1.01 -12.07
C MET A 241 14.82 0.50 -12.34
N ARG A 242 15.09 0.93 -13.59
CA ARG A 242 15.00 2.36 -13.96
C ARG A 242 13.59 2.90 -13.78
N THR A 243 12.58 2.14 -14.20
CA THR A 243 11.17 2.49 -14.02
C THR A 243 10.83 2.58 -12.53
N ALA A 244 11.28 1.62 -11.73
CA ALA A 244 11.08 1.63 -10.28
C ALA A 244 11.70 2.87 -9.63
N CYS A 245 12.95 3.21 -9.97
CA CYS A 245 13.60 4.43 -9.47
C CYS A 245 12.84 5.70 -9.88
N HIS A 246 12.35 5.76 -11.13
CA HIS A 246 11.52 6.89 -11.58
C HIS A 246 10.23 7.02 -10.76
N ASN A 247 9.53 5.93 -10.50
CA ASN A 247 8.29 5.93 -9.74
C ASN A 247 8.51 6.33 -8.27
N ILE A 248 9.60 5.88 -7.66
CA ILE A 248 10.02 6.29 -6.30
C ILE A 248 10.29 7.81 -6.27
N MET A 249 10.98 8.34 -7.28
CA MET A 249 11.29 9.77 -7.35
C MET A 249 10.06 10.64 -7.63
N TYR A 250 9.01 10.06 -8.21
CA TYR A 250 7.76 10.76 -8.47
C TYR A 250 6.89 10.89 -7.23
N THR A 251 7.00 9.93 -6.31
CA THR A 251 6.22 9.91 -5.06
C THR A 251 6.71 10.95 -4.08
#